data_567cd52744deb6b5d4a403108a677dcc
#
_entry.id   567cd52744deb6b5d4a403108a677dcc
#
_cell.length_a   1.000
_cell.length_b   1.000
_cell.length_c   1.000
_cell.angle_alpha   90.00
_cell.angle_beta   90.00
_cell.angle_gamma   90.00
#
_symmetry.space_group_name_H-M   'P 1'
#
loop_
_entity.id
_entity.type
_entity.pdbx_description
1 polymer ?
#
loop_
_entity_poly.entity_id
_entity_poly.type
_entity_poly.pdbx_seq_one_letter_code
_entity_poly.pdbx_strand_id
1 'polypeptide(L)'
;MATYNCIDVSEHNGAIDWLEAKADGVEYALIRCGFGKDYESQDDKYFHINIQDALDAGVKVGVYFYSYAQSVDAAASEAAHCLRLIEQYRDKLSLPVFYDVEEANIEDYVEDTIPVFTKILKDAGYNVGVYATGYWFTHCLQYVAIDYLWVAYWGNDDGEPHTKPEYCDIWQYTSKGSVDGVGSHCVDCNILYNEDMTALIGGSDSSDEDTDDKDDDTDKNIVKVELDILRNGSRGGQVETIQALLNGFIDANLVIDGIFGSKTEQAVRNYQRSRGLSVDGIVGVQTWTRILK
;
A
#
# COMPACT_ATOMS: atom_id res chain seq x y z
N MET A 1 2.37 -18.92 0.07
CA MET A 1 2.78 -17.68 -0.60
C MET A 1 4.25 -17.55 -0.33
N ALA A 2 5.04 -17.20 -1.32
CA ALA A 2 6.43 -16.82 -1.11
C ALA A 2 6.47 -15.52 -0.27
N THR A 3 7.52 -15.33 0.48
CA THR A 3 7.77 -14.11 1.26
C THR A 3 9.16 -13.63 0.93
N TYR A 4 9.35 -12.32 0.83
CA TYR A 4 10.61 -11.72 0.41
C TYR A 4 11.10 -10.72 1.46
N ASN A 5 12.41 -10.74 1.72
CA ASN A 5 13.04 -9.80 2.64
C ASN A 5 13.14 -8.41 1.99
N CYS A 6 12.64 -7.43 2.70
CA CYS A 6 12.62 -6.04 2.26
C CYS A 6 13.11 -5.15 3.40
N ILE A 7 13.89 -4.12 3.07
CA ILE A 7 14.23 -3.05 4.01
C ILE A 7 13.65 -1.73 3.53
N ASP A 8 13.43 -0.79 4.45
CA ASP A 8 13.18 0.57 4.05
C ASP A 8 14.22 1.53 4.63
N VAL A 9 14.59 2.51 3.81
CA VAL A 9 15.73 3.37 4.09
C VAL A 9 15.49 4.80 3.63
N SER A 10 16.19 5.73 4.30
CA SER A 10 16.17 7.14 4.00
C SER A 10 17.56 7.77 4.20
N GLU A 11 17.64 9.09 4.10
CA GLU A 11 18.87 9.83 4.42
C GLU A 11 19.43 9.53 5.82
N HIS A 12 18.60 9.06 6.76
CA HIS A 12 19.01 8.73 8.11
C HIS A 12 19.93 7.50 8.18
N ASN A 13 19.83 6.60 7.19
CA ASN A 13 20.70 5.43 7.06
C ASN A 13 22.00 5.75 6.29
N GLY A 14 22.07 6.92 5.62
CA GLY A 14 23.21 7.34 4.83
C GLY A 14 23.35 6.58 3.51
N ALA A 15 24.59 6.52 3.00
CA ALA A 15 24.93 5.68 1.87
C ALA A 15 25.09 4.22 2.32
N ILE A 16 24.51 3.30 1.56
CA ILE A 16 24.45 1.87 1.87
C ILE A 16 25.36 1.10 0.94
N ASP A 17 26.05 0.09 1.45
CA ASP A 17 26.70 -0.93 0.62
C ASP A 17 25.66 -1.98 0.19
N TRP A 18 25.05 -1.72 -0.95
CA TRP A 18 23.98 -2.57 -1.46
C TRP A 18 24.43 -3.95 -1.92
N LEU A 19 25.71 -4.14 -2.22
CA LEU A 19 26.26 -5.47 -2.52
C LEU A 19 26.31 -6.32 -1.25
N GLU A 20 26.73 -5.75 -0.13
CA GLU A 20 26.70 -6.44 1.17
C GLU A 20 25.25 -6.69 1.62
N ALA A 21 24.36 -5.71 1.51
CA ALA A 21 22.95 -5.87 1.86
C ALA A 21 22.27 -6.98 1.02
N LYS A 22 22.56 -7.03 -0.28
CA LYS A 22 22.07 -8.11 -1.16
C LYS A 22 22.61 -9.48 -0.75
N ALA A 23 23.90 -9.56 -0.39
CA ALA A 23 24.51 -10.79 0.06
C ALA A 23 23.97 -11.28 1.41
N ASP A 24 23.52 -10.36 2.27
CA ASP A 24 22.83 -10.64 3.54
C ASP A 24 21.34 -11.02 3.37
N GLY A 25 20.84 -11.03 2.11
CA GLY A 25 19.52 -11.56 1.78
C GLY A 25 18.45 -10.52 1.51
N VAL A 26 18.80 -9.24 1.36
CA VAL A 26 17.85 -8.20 0.94
C VAL A 26 17.46 -8.43 -0.52
N GLU A 27 16.18 -8.62 -0.77
CA GLU A 27 15.61 -8.82 -2.10
C GLU A 27 14.95 -7.57 -2.64
N TYR A 28 14.30 -6.81 -1.75
CA TYR A 28 13.57 -5.58 -2.05
C TYR A 28 14.01 -4.44 -1.14
N ALA A 29 13.88 -3.22 -1.62
CA ALA A 29 14.08 -2.01 -0.82
C ALA A 29 13.02 -0.95 -1.14
N LEU A 30 12.49 -0.31 -0.11
CA LEU A 30 11.68 0.90 -0.21
C LEU A 30 12.56 2.09 0.19
N ILE A 31 12.78 3.02 -0.73
CA ILE A 31 13.73 4.12 -0.55
C ILE A 31 12.97 5.44 -0.51
N ARG A 32 13.14 6.22 0.56
CA ARG A 32 12.52 7.54 0.66
C ARG A 32 13.02 8.44 -0.45
N CYS A 33 12.11 8.97 -1.26
CA CYS A 33 12.50 9.91 -2.30
C CYS A 33 12.52 11.36 -1.78
N GLY A 34 11.61 11.72 -0.88
CA GLY A 34 11.53 13.06 -0.32
C GLY A 34 10.42 13.16 0.72
N PHE A 35 10.15 14.38 1.16
CA PHE A 35 9.13 14.68 2.16
C PHE A 35 8.57 16.10 1.97
N GLY A 36 7.31 16.32 2.37
CA GLY A 36 6.68 17.63 2.37
C GLY A 36 6.53 18.27 0.99
N LYS A 37 6.36 19.58 0.95
CA LYS A 37 6.07 20.31 -0.28
C LYS A 37 7.22 20.26 -1.28
N ASP A 38 6.94 20.59 -2.55
CA ASP A 38 7.92 20.57 -3.63
C ASP A 38 8.98 21.66 -3.52
N TYR A 39 9.95 21.41 -2.64
CA TYR A 39 11.16 22.20 -2.47
C TYR A 39 12.38 21.27 -2.55
N GLU A 40 13.41 21.63 -3.31
CA GLU A 40 14.67 20.86 -3.41
C GLU A 40 15.32 20.56 -2.05
N SER A 41 15.11 21.42 -1.05
CA SER A 41 15.62 21.21 0.31
C SER A 41 14.89 20.07 1.07
N GLN A 42 13.81 19.57 0.52
CA GLN A 42 13.02 18.47 1.05
C GLN A 42 13.18 17.17 0.23
N ASP A 43 14.05 17.19 -0.79
CA ASP A 43 14.51 15.95 -1.45
C ASP A 43 15.32 15.14 -0.43
N ASP A 44 15.15 13.84 -0.40
CA ASP A 44 16.03 12.99 0.40
C ASP A 44 17.44 12.98 -0.25
N LYS A 45 18.43 13.47 0.49
CA LYS A 45 19.77 13.72 -0.06
C LYS A 45 20.54 12.48 -0.49
N TYR A 46 20.14 11.30 -0.02
CA TYR A 46 20.72 10.03 -0.41
C TYR A 46 19.86 9.24 -1.40
N PHE A 47 18.66 9.74 -1.75
CA PHE A 47 17.73 9.03 -2.62
C PHE A 47 18.38 8.56 -3.93
N HIS A 48 18.97 9.48 -4.68
CA HIS A 48 19.53 9.14 -6.00
C HIS A 48 20.73 8.20 -5.92
N ILE A 49 21.51 8.28 -4.85
CA ILE A 49 22.65 7.38 -4.61
C ILE A 49 22.11 6.00 -4.26
N ASN A 50 21.26 5.90 -3.24
CA ASN A 50 20.77 4.63 -2.75
C ASN A 50 19.93 3.87 -3.79
N ILE A 51 19.05 4.56 -4.54
CA ILE A 51 18.25 3.87 -5.56
C ILE A 51 19.09 3.34 -6.71
N GLN A 52 20.10 4.11 -7.18
CA GLN A 52 20.97 3.66 -8.25
C GLN A 52 21.83 2.49 -7.81
N ASP A 53 22.46 2.59 -6.64
CA ASP A 53 23.34 1.55 -6.12
C ASP A 53 22.57 0.26 -5.78
N ALA A 54 21.31 0.38 -5.28
CA ALA A 54 20.42 -0.78 -5.08
C ALA A 54 20.09 -1.50 -6.39
N LEU A 55 19.73 -0.74 -7.43
CA LEU A 55 19.47 -1.28 -8.76
C LEU A 55 20.71 -1.97 -9.36
N ASP A 56 21.89 -1.36 -9.23
CA ASP A 56 23.15 -1.91 -9.74
C ASP A 56 23.55 -3.19 -8.99
N ALA A 57 23.17 -3.32 -7.72
CA ALA A 57 23.34 -4.54 -6.92
C ALA A 57 22.27 -5.62 -7.23
N GLY A 58 21.27 -5.32 -8.05
CA GLY A 58 20.18 -6.23 -8.39
C GLY A 58 19.15 -6.40 -7.27
N VAL A 59 19.00 -5.38 -6.41
CA VAL A 59 17.88 -5.26 -5.45
C VAL A 59 16.68 -4.65 -6.18
N LYS A 60 15.52 -5.25 -6.04
CA LYS A 60 14.26 -4.70 -6.56
C LYS A 60 13.82 -3.51 -5.70
N VAL A 61 13.49 -2.39 -6.35
CA VAL A 61 13.24 -1.15 -5.61
C VAL A 61 11.81 -0.64 -5.76
N GLY A 62 11.31 -0.08 -4.69
CA GLY A 62 10.17 0.82 -4.63
C GLY A 62 10.57 2.11 -3.95
N VAL A 63 9.64 3.05 -3.89
CA VAL A 63 9.88 4.35 -3.26
C VAL A 63 8.77 4.71 -2.30
N TYR A 64 9.10 5.51 -1.30
CA TYR A 64 8.09 6.13 -0.46
C TYR A 64 8.32 7.64 -0.31
N PHE A 65 7.24 8.33 -0.03
CA PHE A 65 7.21 9.77 0.16
C PHE A 65 6.58 10.10 1.52
N TYR A 66 7.31 10.79 2.38
CA TYR A 66 6.89 11.13 3.73
C TYR A 66 6.01 12.39 3.76
N SER A 67 4.82 12.29 4.32
CA SER A 67 3.81 13.34 4.29
C SER A 67 3.83 14.27 5.50
N TYR A 68 3.67 15.56 5.21
CA TYR A 68 3.30 16.61 6.17
C TYR A 68 2.01 17.33 5.77
N ALA A 69 1.22 16.78 4.84
CA ALA A 69 0.10 17.46 4.22
C ALA A 69 -1.06 17.69 5.19
N GLN A 70 -1.38 18.95 5.46
CA GLN A 70 -2.54 19.40 6.24
C GLN A 70 -3.62 20.06 5.36
N SER A 71 -3.57 19.85 4.05
CA SER A 71 -4.57 20.32 3.10
C SER A 71 -4.42 19.61 1.76
N VAL A 72 -5.47 19.64 0.95
CA VAL A 72 -5.45 19.11 -0.42
C VAL A 72 -4.39 19.79 -1.31
N ASP A 73 -4.16 21.09 -1.14
CA ASP A 73 -3.12 21.82 -1.88
C ASP A 73 -1.71 21.35 -1.46
N ALA A 74 -1.52 21.05 -0.17
CA ALA A 74 -0.25 20.51 0.32
C ALA A 74 -0.02 19.11 -0.25
N ALA A 75 -1.03 18.23 -0.23
CA ALA A 75 -0.95 16.89 -0.80
C ALA A 75 -0.67 16.92 -2.32
N ALA A 76 -1.29 17.86 -3.05
CA ALA A 76 -1.00 18.06 -4.48
C ALA A 76 0.45 18.49 -4.72
N SER A 77 1.00 19.37 -3.86
CA SER A 77 2.41 19.76 -3.92
C SER A 77 3.34 18.60 -3.61
N GLU A 78 3.00 17.76 -2.61
CA GLU A 78 3.76 16.54 -2.29
C GLU A 78 3.73 15.52 -3.43
N ALA A 79 2.59 15.35 -4.09
CA ALA A 79 2.48 14.49 -5.26
C ALA A 79 3.35 14.98 -6.43
N ALA A 80 3.36 16.29 -6.71
CA ALA A 80 4.23 16.89 -7.72
C ALA A 80 5.71 16.70 -7.38
N HIS A 81 6.07 16.88 -6.11
CA HIS A 81 7.42 16.65 -5.58
C HIS A 81 7.85 15.19 -5.80
N CYS A 82 7.02 14.25 -5.38
CA CYS A 82 7.27 12.82 -5.58
C CYS A 82 7.51 12.50 -7.06
N LEU A 83 6.61 12.92 -7.96
CA LEU A 83 6.75 12.70 -9.39
C LEU A 83 8.03 13.27 -9.98
N ARG A 84 8.43 14.48 -9.57
CA ARG A 84 9.68 15.10 -10.01
C ARG A 84 10.91 14.24 -9.70
N LEU A 85 10.91 13.58 -8.54
CA LEU A 85 12.03 12.76 -8.08
C LEU A 85 12.07 11.39 -8.76
N ILE A 86 10.90 10.76 -8.96
CA ILE A 86 10.84 9.35 -9.37
C ILE A 86 10.76 9.14 -10.88
N GLU A 87 10.40 10.16 -11.68
CA GLU A 87 10.16 10.00 -13.12
C GLU A 87 11.35 9.40 -13.87
N GLN A 88 12.57 9.74 -13.51
CA GLN A 88 13.78 9.20 -14.14
C GLN A 88 14.02 7.70 -13.84
N TYR A 89 13.32 7.15 -12.84
CA TYR A 89 13.41 5.75 -12.44
C TYR A 89 12.14 4.96 -12.80
N ARG A 90 11.21 5.56 -13.53
CA ARG A 90 9.89 5.02 -13.83
C ARG A 90 9.91 3.54 -14.22
N ASP A 91 10.71 3.19 -15.22
CA ASP A 91 10.80 1.84 -15.77
C ASP A 91 11.72 0.89 -14.96
N LYS A 92 12.26 1.38 -13.87
CA LYS A 92 13.15 0.62 -12.99
C LYS A 92 12.52 0.27 -11.64
N LEU A 93 11.39 0.91 -11.31
CA LEU A 93 10.67 0.61 -10.07
C LEU A 93 9.93 -0.71 -10.21
N SER A 94 10.04 -1.55 -9.18
CA SER A 94 9.38 -2.86 -9.11
C SER A 94 8.16 -2.86 -8.20
N LEU A 95 8.07 -1.93 -7.25
CA LEU A 95 6.99 -1.84 -6.27
C LEU A 95 6.18 -0.54 -6.45
N PRO A 96 4.93 -0.48 -5.98
CA PRO A 96 4.14 0.74 -5.93
C PRO A 96 4.88 1.88 -5.24
N VAL A 97 4.47 3.11 -5.53
CA VAL A 97 4.87 4.28 -4.75
C VAL A 97 4.05 4.31 -3.46
N PHE A 98 4.70 4.41 -2.30
CA PHE A 98 3.99 4.47 -1.03
C PHE A 98 3.95 5.89 -0.48
N TYR A 99 2.75 6.32 -0.09
CA TYR A 99 2.54 7.57 0.64
C TYR A 99 2.59 7.25 2.13
N ASP A 100 3.59 7.79 2.81
CA ASP A 100 3.86 7.54 4.22
C ASP A 100 3.14 8.59 5.08
N VAL A 101 2.13 8.14 5.83
CA VAL A 101 1.24 8.98 6.63
C VAL A 101 1.28 8.53 8.09
N GLU A 102 2.19 9.10 8.84
CA GLU A 102 2.38 8.75 10.27
C GLU A 102 2.55 9.96 11.20
N GLU A 103 2.65 11.17 10.64
CA GLU A 103 2.76 12.39 11.43
C GLU A 103 1.48 12.69 12.21
N ALA A 104 1.56 12.80 13.53
CA ALA A 104 0.39 13.00 14.39
C ALA A 104 -0.43 14.26 14.04
N ASN A 105 0.20 15.28 13.46
CA ASN A 105 -0.47 16.54 13.12
C ASN A 105 -1.20 16.51 11.78
N ILE A 106 -1.15 15.40 11.03
CA ILE A 106 -1.92 15.23 9.79
C ILE A 106 -3.12 14.29 9.95
N GLU A 107 -3.33 13.70 11.11
CA GLU A 107 -4.38 12.70 11.37
C GLU A 107 -5.77 13.17 10.91
N ASP A 108 -6.13 14.43 11.23
CA ASP A 108 -7.43 15.02 10.86
C ASP A 108 -7.57 15.31 9.34
N TYR A 109 -6.50 15.17 8.56
CA TYR A 109 -6.48 15.56 7.14
C TYR A 109 -6.33 14.39 6.17
N VAL A 110 -6.01 13.20 6.65
CA VAL A 110 -5.66 12.04 5.79
C VAL A 110 -6.80 11.57 4.90
N GLU A 111 -8.05 11.72 5.33
CA GLU A 111 -9.21 11.38 4.50
C GLU A 111 -9.31 12.25 3.24
N ASP A 112 -8.84 13.50 3.31
CA ASP A 112 -8.85 14.45 2.18
C ASP A 112 -7.55 14.41 1.38
N THR A 113 -6.41 14.21 2.04
CA THR A 113 -5.06 14.34 1.44
C THR A 113 -4.62 13.09 0.70
N ILE A 114 -4.85 11.89 1.24
CA ILE A 114 -4.48 10.63 0.58
C ILE A 114 -5.15 10.48 -0.79
N PRO A 115 -6.47 10.72 -0.95
CA PRO A 115 -7.10 10.63 -2.27
C PRO A 115 -6.50 11.57 -3.31
N VAL A 116 -6.05 12.77 -2.89
CA VAL A 116 -5.42 13.75 -3.79
C VAL A 116 -4.05 13.26 -4.26
N PHE A 117 -3.17 12.88 -3.32
CA PHE A 117 -1.84 12.35 -3.65
C PHE A 117 -1.95 11.11 -4.55
N THR A 118 -2.74 10.11 -4.13
CA THR A 118 -2.88 8.85 -4.84
C THR A 118 -3.47 9.04 -6.23
N LYS A 119 -4.46 9.94 -6.38
CA LYS A 119 -5.05 10.24 -7.69
C LYS A 119 -4.02 10.84 -8.66
N ILE A 120 -3.22 11.81 -8.23
CA ILE A 120 -2.23 12.48 -9.08
C ILE A 120 -1.18 11.47 -9.58
N LEU A 121 -0.68 10.59 -8.70
CA LEU A 121 0.28 9.56 -9.10
C LEU A 121 -0.35 8.49 -10.00
N LYS A 122 -1.60 8.08 -9.73
CA LYS A 122 -2.34 7.15 -10.60
C LYS A 122 -2.61 7.75 -11.99
N ASP A 123 -2.98 9.02 -12.06
CA ASP A 123 -3.15 9.73 -13.35
C ASP A 123 -1.82 9.79 -14.13
N ALA A 124 -0.68 9.81 -13.44
CA ALA A 124 0.65 9.69 -14.03
C ALA A 124 1.05 8.24 -14.35
N GLY A 125 0.20 7.24 -14.07
CA GLY A 125 0.39 5.83 -14.43
C GLY A 125 1.13 4.98 -13.38
N TYR A 126 1.28 5.46 -12.15
CA TYR A 126 1.87 4.68 -11.05
C TYR A 126 0.81 3.96 -10.23
N ASN A 127 1.12 2.76 -9.76
CA ASN A 127 0.41 2.15 -8.66
C ASN A 127 0.82 2.81 -7.34
N VAL A 128 -0.13 3.00 -6.44
CA VAL A 128 0.10 3.74 -5.19
C VAL A 128 -0.45 2.97 -4.00
N GLY A 129 0.38 2.83 -2.98
CA GLY A 129 0.00 2.31 -1.67
C GLY A 129 0.10 3.36 -0.58
N VAL A 130 -0.22 2.96 0.65
CA VAL A 130 -0.08 3.79 1.85
C VAL A 130 0.70 3.01 2.90
N TYR A 131 1.68 3.69 3.52
CA TYR A 131 2.32 3.24 4.75
C TYR A 131 1.73 4.00 5.93
N ALA A 132 1.45 3.25 6.98
CA ALA A 132 1.09 3.76 8.29
C ALA A 132 1.24 2.66 9.35
N THR A 133 1.12 3.05 10.62
CA THR A 133 1.02 2.06 11.70
C THR A 133 -0.30 1.29 11.66
N GLY A 134 -0.32 0.08 12.22
CA GLY A 134 -1.55 -0.72 12.34
C GLY A 134 -2.67 0.02 13.07
N TYR A 135 -2.33 0.90 14.02
CA TYR A 135 -3.30 1.78 14.69
C TYR A 135 -3.99 2.73 13.71
N TRP A 136 -3.24 3.37 12.81
CA TRP A 136 -3.80 4.29 11.82
C TRP A 136 -4.75 3.60 10.84
N PHE A 137 -4.39 2.41 10.35
CA PHE A 137 -5.27 1.65 9.47
C PHE A 137 -6.59 1.26 10.14
N THR A 138 -6.59 1.04 11.45
CA THR A 138 -7.81 0.65 12.18
C THR A 138 -8.63 1.83 12.69
N HIS A 139 -8.05 3.03 12.83
CA HIS A 139 -8.71 4.19 13.44
C HIS A 139 -8.85 5.40 12.51
N CYS A 140 -7.79 5.72 11.74
CA CYS A 140 -7.73 6.96 10.96
C CYS A 140 -8.02 6.72 9.46
N LEU A 141 -7.63 5.55 8.92
CA LEU A 141 -7.66 5.24 7.49
C LEU A 141 -8.76 4.27 7.08
N GLN A 142 -9.64 3.88 8.00
CA GLN A 142 -10.68 2.87 7.75
C GLN A 142 -11.69 3.26 6.65
N TYR A 143 -11.77 4.53 6.30
CA TYR A 143 -12.68 5.06 5.27
C TYR A 143 -11.95 5.52 4.00
N VAL A 144 -10.64 5.42 3.97
CA VAL A 144 -9.82 5.79 2.80
C VAL A 144 -9.66 4.58 1.89
N ALA A 145 -9.90 4.76 0.59
CA ALA A 145 -9.64 3.72 -0.40
C ALA A 145 -8.13 3.62 -0.65
N ILE A 146 -7.55 2.47 -0.34
CA ILE A 146 -6.12 2.21 -0.45
C ILE A 146 -5.93 0.90 -1.22
N ASP A 147 -5.12 0.91 -2.29
CA ASP A 147 -4.91 -0.27 -3.13
C ASP A 147 -3.90 -1.24 -2.52
N TYR A 148 -2.80 -0.71 -1.94
CA TYR A 148 -1.73 -1.51 -1.34
C TYR A 148 -1.43 -1.01 0.06
N LEU A 149 -1.27 -1.96 1.00
CA LEU A 149 -1.10 -1.69 2.42
C LEU A 149 0.32 -2.06 2.87
N TRP A 150 1.09 -1.07 3.26
CA TRP A 150 2.36 -1.27 3.96
C TRP A 150 2.16 -0.91 5.44
N VAL A 151 2.12 -1.92 6.29
CA VAL A 151 1.69 -1.78 7.69
C VAL A 151 2.86 -1.93 8.64
N ALA A 152 3.12 -0.90 9.44
CA ALA A 152 4.04 -1.01 10.58
C ALA A 152 3.31 -1.61 11.79
N TYR A 153 3.81 -2.76 12.24
CA TYR A 153 3.35 -3.41 13.46
C TYR A 153 4.50 -4.21 14.09
N TRP A 154 5.20 -3.58 15.02
CA TRP A 154 6.48 -4.06 15.54
C TRP A 154 6.37 -4.98 16.76
N GLY A 155 5.20 -5.08 17.39
CA GLY A 155 5.04 -5.87 18.62
C GLY A 155 5.99 -5.37 19.72
N ASN A 156 6.96 -6.21 20.09
CA ASN A 156 7.99 -5.85 21.09
C ASN A 156 9.16 -5.05 20.49
N ASP A 157 9.22 -4.92 19.17
CA ASP A 157 10.31 -4.27 18.43
C ASP A 157 11.70 -4.75 18.88
N ASP A 158 11.91 -6.06 18.82
CA ASP A 158 13.14 -6.74 19.26
C ASP A 158 13.99 -7.28 18.08
N GLY A 159 13.66 -6.88 16.86
CA GLY A 159 14.35 -7.28 15.63
C GLY A 159 13.75 -8.51 14.94
N GLU A 160 12.80 -9.19 15.59
CA GLU A 160 12.24 -10.44 15.11
C GLU A 160 10.77 -10.29 14.67
N PRO A 161 10.35 -10.97 13.58
CA PRO A 161 8.96 -10.97 13.16
C PRO A 161 8.11 -11.86 14.06
N HIS A 162 7.12 -11.27 14.76
CA HIS A 162 6.22 -11.99 15.66
C HIS A 162 4.85 -12.25 15.04
N THR A 163 3.93 -11.31 15.21
CA THR A 163 2.54 -11.48 14.79
C THR A 163 2.25 -10.58 13.61
N LYS A 164 2.07 -11.20 12.44
CA LYS A 164 1.70 -10.49 11.21
C LYS A 164 0.32 -9.84 11.36
N PRO A 165 0.13 -8.59 10.90
CA PRO A 165 -1.19 -7.99 10.73
C PRO A 165 -2.07 -8.85 9.81
N GLU A 166 -3.38 -8.89 10.08
CA GLU A 166 -4.31 -9.71 9.30
C GLU A 166 -4.33 -9.33 7.81
N TYR A 167 -4.20 -8.02 7.52
CA TYR A 167 -4.21 -7.45 6.18
C TYR A 167 -3.00 -6.55 5.99
N CYS A 168 -2.06 -6.98 5.15
CA CYS A 168 -0.96 -6.17 4.64
C CYS A 168 -0.36 -6.83 3.40
N ASP A 169 0.07 -6.02 2.45
CA ASP A 169 0.89 -6.43 1.32
C ASP A 169 2.37 -6.46 1.72
N ILE A 170 2.79 -5.48 2.52
CA ILE A 170 4.09 -5.38 3.15
C ILE A 170 3.89 -5.18 4.66
N TRP A 171 4.64 -5.93 5.47
CA TRP A 171 4.68 -5.79 6.92
C TRP A 171 6.03 -5.29 7.38
N GLN A 172 6.11 -4.06 7.91
CA GLN A 172 7.26 -3.59 8.65
C GLN A 172 7.18 -4.14 10.08
N TYR A 173 8.04 -5.09 10.39
CA TYR A 173 7.95 -5.84 11.65
C TYR A 173 8.89 -5.32 12.75
N THR A 174 9.89 -4.50 12.40
CA THR A 174 10.81 -3.91 13.37
C THR A 174 11.46 -2.64 12.83
N SER A 175 11.79 -1.71 13.74
CA SER A 175 12.67 -0.57 13.49
C SER A 175 14.11 -0.80 13.99
N LYS A 176 14.42 -2.03 14.43
CA LYS A 176 15.70 -2.41 15.06
C LYS A 176 16.41 -3.54 14.34
N GLY A 177 16.14 -3.71 13.06
CA GLY A 177 16.83 -4.70 12.25
C GLY A 177 18.32 -4.41 12.11
N SER A 178 19.07 -5.45 11.76
CA SER A 178 20.49 -5.37 11.44
C SER A 178 20.71 -6.05 10.13
N VAL A 179 21.27 -5.34 9.16
CA VAL A 179 21.56 -5.81 7.80
C VAL A 179 22.99 -5.38 7.46
N ASP A 180 23.80 -6.31 6.97
CA ASP A 180 25.16 -6.00 6.52
C ASP A 180 25.10 -4.96 5.40
N GLY A 181 26.04 -4.03 5.39
CA GLY A 181 26.08 -2.92 4.40
C GLY A 181 25.27 -1.68 4.79
N VAL A 182 24.36 -1.75 5.78
CA VAL A 182 23.54 -0.58 6.21
C VAL A 182 24.22 0.26 7.31
N GLY A 183 25.48 0.01 7.60
CA GLY A 183 26.24 0.75 8.60
C GLY A 183 25.92 0.37 10.04
N SER A 184 26.20 1.25 11.01
CA SER A 184 26.09 0.98 12.45
C SER A 184 24.71 1.30 13.03
N HIS A 185 23.75 1.70 12.21
CA HIS A 185 22.42 2.07 12.65
C HIS A 185 21.42 0.92 12.41
N CYS A 186 20.41 0.84 13.26
CA CYS A 186 19.28 -0.04 13.00
C CYS A 186 18.60 0.35 11.68
N VAL A 187 18.05 -0.65 11.01
CA VAL A 187 17.29 -0.49 9.77
C VAL A 187 15.89 -1.08 9.94
N ASP A 188 14.94 -0.45 9.31
CA ASP A 188 13.57 -0.92 9.28
C ASP A 188 13.47 -2.14 8.36
N CYS A 189 13.01 -3.26 8.95
CA CYS A 189 12.91 -4.52 8.22
C CYS A 189 11.46 -4.90 7.96
N ASN A 190 11.25 -5.41 6.76
CA ASN A 190 9.93 -5.70 6.22
C ASN A 190 9.87 -7.12 5.64
N ILE A 191 8.65 -7.66 5.58
CA ILE A 191 8.33 -8.86 4.82
C ILE A 191 7.29 -8.50 3.77
N LEU A 192 7.62 -8.76 2.51
CA LEU A 192 6.71 -8.59 1.38
C LEU A 192 5.94 -9.89 1.14
N TYR A 193 4.62 -9.82 1.09
CA TYR A 193 3.71 -10.96 0.94
C TYR A 193 2.99 -10.98 -0.41
N ASN A 194 2.80 -9.82 -1.02
CA ASN A 194 2.10 -9.70 -2.29
C ASN A 194 3.13 -9.54 -3.42
N GLU A 195 3.42 -10.64 -4.11
CA GLU A 195 4.36 -10.68 -5.23
C GLU A 195 3.79 -10.10 -6.54
N ASP A 196 2.47 -9.90 -6.59
CA ASP A 196 1.79 -9.35 -7.77
C ASP A 196 1.81 -7.81 -7.81
N MET A 197 2.45 -7.16 -6.82
CA MET A 197 2.59 -5.70 -6.82
C MET A 197 3.54 -5.26 -7.91
N THR A 198 3.12 -4.24 -8.66
CA THR A 198 3.94 -3.60 -9.69
C THR A 198 3.94 -2.09 -9.50
N ALA A 199 5.00 -1.43 -9.95
CA ALA A 199 5.14 0.03 -9.85
C ALA A 199 4.18 0.77 -10.78
N LEU A 200 3.90 0.22 -11.95
CA LEU A 200 3.13 0.89 -12.99
C LEU A 200 1.79 0.22 -13.23
N ILE A 201 0.77 1.01 -13.51
CA ILE A 201 -0.56 0.53 -13.87
C ILE A 201 -0.46 -0.23 -15.20
N GLY A 202 -0.89 -1.51 -15.20
CA GLY A 202 -0.82 -2.39 -16.36
C GLY A 202 0.57 -2.98 -16.63
N GLY A 203 1.55 -2.75 -15.74
CA GLY A 203 2.85 -3.42 -15.77
C GLY A 203 2.71 -4.90 -15.39
N SER A 204 3.24 -5.80 -16.22
CA SER A 204 3.57 -7.17 -15.81
C SER A 204 5.05 -7.18 -15.45
N ASP A 205 5.42 -7.89 -14.40
CA ASP A 205 6.84 -8.08 -14.04
C ASP A 205 7.53 -8.80 -15.20
N SER A 206 8.34 -8.06 -15.98
CA SER A 206 9.11 -8.64 -17.08
C SER A 206 10.45 -9.15 -16.54
N SER A 207 10.43 -10.30 -15.89
CA SER A 207 11.63 -11.12 -15.75
C SER A 207 11.73 -12.04 -16.95
N ASP A 208 12.24 -11.52 -18.08
CA ASP A 208 12.58 -12.35 -19.24
C ASP A 208 13.82 -13.16 -18.94
N GLU A 209 13.65 -14.44 -18.62
CA GLU A 209 14.57 -15.49 -19.04
C GLU A 209 13.93 -16.25 -20.20
N ASP A 210 14.57 -16.14 -21.38
CA ASP A 210 14.30 -16.95 -22.56
C ASP A 210 14.24 -18.44 -22.23
N THR A 211 13.07 -19.03 -22.33
CA THR A 211 12.94 -20.45 -22.68
C THR A 211 11.76 -20.64 -23.60
N ASP A 212 12.07 -21.00 -24.83
CA ASP A 212 11.19 -21.50 -25.86
C ASP A 212 10.25 -22.61 -25.35
N ASP A 213 9.01 -22.54 -25.80
CA ASP A 213 8.12 -23.65 -26.16
C ASP A 213 6.93 -23.98 -25.23
N LYS A 214 5.79 -23.81 -25.85
CA LYS A 214 4.49 -24.51 -25.77
C LYS A 214 3.31 -23.78 -25.14
N ASP A 215 2.39 -23.51 -26.08
CA ASP A 215 0.93 -23.36 -25.92
C ASP A 215 0.37 -24.04 -24.65
N ASP A 216 -0.18 -23.22 -23.73
CA ASP A 216 -1.38 -23.55 -23.00
C ASP A 216 -2.23 -22.29 -22.84
N ASP A 217 -3.30 -22.26 -23.64
CA ASP A 217 -4.33 -21.24 -23.68
C ASP A 217 -5.19 -21.33 -22.41
N THR A 218 -4.83 -20.57 -21.39
CA THR A 218 -5.75 -20.22 -20.31
C THR A 218 -5.78 -18.72 -20.16
N ASP A 219 -6.63 -18.11 -21.00
CA ASP A 219 -7.07 -16.72 -20.92
C ASP A 219 -7.65 -16.43 -19.51
N LYS A 220 -6.78 -16.01 -18.58
CA LYS A 220 -7.23 -15.41 -17.32
C LYS A 220 -7.69 -13.99 -17.62
N ASN A 221 -8.93 -13.90 -18.06
CA ASN A 221 -9.65 -12.63 -18.20
C ASN A 221 -9.84 -12.04 -16.79
N ILE A 222 -8.82 -11.34 -16.28
CA ILE A 222 -8.90 -10.61 -15.02
C ILE A 222 -9.69 -9.33 -15.28
N VAL A 223 -10.98 -9.38 -14.96
CA VAL A 223 -11.82 -8.18 -14.95
C VAL A 223 -11.49 -7.40 -13.68
N LYS A 224 -10.76 -6.29 -13.80
CA LYS A 224 -10.55 -5.36 -12.69
C LYS A 224 -11.88 -4.67 -12.40
N VAL A 225 -12.51 -5.02 -11.28
CA VAL A 225 -13.72 -4.35 -10.80
C VAL A 225 -13.30 -3.34 -9.73
N GLU A 226 -13.48 -2.05 -10.01
CA GLU A 226 -13.37 -1.02 -8.99
C GLU A 226 -14.59 -1.10 -8.07
N LEU A 227 -14.34 -1.29 -6.78
CA LEU A 227 -15.40 -1.40 -5.77
C LEU A 227 -15.47 -0.11 -4.95
N ASP A 228 -16.62 0.55 -5.02
CA ASP A 228 -16.89 1.78 -4.26
C ASP A 228 -17.05 1.50 -2.78
N ILE A 229 -16.77 2.50 -1.96
CA ILE A 229 -17.19 2.49 -0.56
C ILE A 229 -18.70 2.76 -0.50
N LEU A 230 -19.47 1.77 -0.01
CA LEU A 230 -20.91 1.88 0.08
C LEU A 230 -21.35 2.17 1.51
N ARG A 231 -22.21 3.16 1.66
CA ARG A 231 -22.78 3.60 2.94
C ARG A 231 -24.21 4.10 2.76
N ASN A 232 -24.86 4.43 3.84
CA ASN A 232 -26.22 4.97 3.78
C ASN A 232 -26.30 6.17 2.82
N GLY A 233 -27.19 6.08 1.84
CA GLY A 233 -27.32 7.03 0.73
C GLY A 233 -26.67 6.62 -0.58
N SER A 234 -25.72 5.65 -0.60
CA SER A 234 -25.15 5.09 -1.84
C SER A 234 -26.21 4.44 -2.71
N ARG A 235 -26.01 4.49 -4.04
CA ARG A 235 -26.95 3.94 -5.04
C ARG A 235 -26.21 3.29 -6.20
N GLY A 236 -26.86 2.30 -6.85
CA GLY A 236 -26.38 1.68 -8.09
C GLY A 236 -26.06 0.21 -8.00
N GLY A 237 -25.46 -0.37 -9.04
CA GLY A 237 -25.25 -1.81 -9.20
C GLY A 237 -24.38 -2.46 -8.11
N GLN A 238 -23.42 -1.73 -7.57
CA GLN A 238 -22.62 -2.26 -6.46
C GLN A 238 -23.43 -2.37 -5.16
N VAL A 239 -24.46 -1.52 -4.96
CA VAL A 239 -25.41 -1.66 -3.85
C VAL A 239 -26.30 -2.87 -4.06
N GLU A 240 -26.76 -3.14 -5.29
CA GLU A 240 -27.50 -4.36 -5.63
C GLU A 240 -26.65 -5.60 -5.33
N THR A 241 -25.37 -5.57 -5.70
CA THR A 241 -24.42 -6.65 -5.45
C THR A 241 -24.29 -6.93 -3.95
N ILE A 242 -24.07 -5.91 -3.13
CA ILE A 242 -23.91 -6.12 -1.69
C ILE A 242 -25.22 -6.58 -1.03
N GLN A 243 -26.38 -6.09 -1.48
CA GLN A 243 -27.68 -6.55 -0.99
C GLN A 243 -27.89 -8.03 -1.30
N ALA A 244 -27.53 -8.49 -2.52
CA ALA A 244 -27.61 -9.89 -2.92
C ALA A 244 -26.67 -10.77 -2.06
N LEU A 245 -25.41 -10.34 -1.87
CA LEU A 245 -24.43 -11.07 -1.07
C LEU A 245 -24.86 -11.18 0.41
N LEU A 246 -25.37 -10.09 1.00
CA LEU A 246 -25.88 -10.11 2.37
C LEU A 246 -27.11 -11.04 2.53
N ASN A 247 -27.98 -11.09 1.53
CA ASN A 247 -29.07 -12.06 1.53
C ASN A 247 -28.56 -13.50 1.50
N GLY A 248 -27.51 -13.78 0.71
CA GLY A 248 -26.92 -15.12 0.61
C GLY A 248 -26.11 -15.55 1.84
N PHE A 249 -25.40 -14.62 2.49
CA PHE A 249 -24.48 -14.95 3.57
C PHE A 249 -25.08 -14.93 4.97
N ILE A 250 -26.11 -14.09 5.20
CA ILE A 250 -26.71 -13.90 6.53
C ILE A 250 -28.25 -13.86 6.50
N ASP A 251 -28.89 -14.29 5.42
CA ASP A 251 -30.35 -14.27 5.24
C ASP A 251 -30.97 -12.91 5.56
N ALA A 252 -30.37 -11.82 5.08
CA ALA A 252 -30.73 -10.45 5.46
C ALA A 252 -32.12 -10.03 4.97
N ASN A 253 -32.72 -10.76 4.02
CA ASN A 253 -34.03 -10.49 3.40
C ASN A 253 -34.17 -9.03 2.90
N LEU A 254 -33.11 -8.49 2.31
CA LEU A 254 -33.12 -7.16 1.69
C LEU A 254 -33.80 -7.20 0.33
N VAL A 255 -34.51 -6.14 -0.01
CA VAL A 255 -34.91 -5.88 -1.39
C VAL A 255 -33.63 -5.48 -2.16
N ILE A 256 -33.36 -6.12 -3.29
CA ILE A 256 -32.25 -5.77 -4.16
C ILE A 256 -32.72 -4.63 -5.07
N ASP A 257 -32.63 -3.39 -4.57
CA ASP A 257 -33.17 -2.19 -5.22
C ASP A 257 -32.09 -1.15 -5.56
N GLY A 258 -30.82 -1.49 -5.27
CA GLY A 258 -29.71 -0.59 -5.50
C GLY A 258 -29.71 0.65 -4.62
N ILE A 259 -30.45 0.66 -3.51
CA ILE A 259 -30.50 1.78 -2.57
C ILE A 259 -29.95 1.36 -1.21
N PHE A 260 -28.81 1.91 -0.83
CA PHE A 260 -28.22 1.67 0.49
C PHE A 260 -28.96 2.48 1.56
N GLY A 261 -30.03 1.92 2.06
CA GLY A 261 -30.82 2.51 3.13
C GLY A 261 -30.47 1.92 4.50
N SER A 262 -31.23 2.35 5.55
CA SER A 262 -31.00 1.89 6.92
C SER A 262 -31.10 0.37 7.11
N LYS A 263 -31.90 -0.32 6.30
CA LYS A 263 -31.98 -1.79 6.34
C LYS A 263 -30.71 -2.44 5.81
N THR A 264 -30.17 -1.91 4.71
CA THR A 264 -28.90 -2.37 4.13
C THR A 264 -27.75 -2.10 5.12
N GLU A 265 -27.69 -0.90 5.71
CA GLU A 265 -26.72 -0.57 6.74
C GLU A 265 -26.76 -1.54 7.93
N GLN A 266 -27.96 -1.84 8.43
CA GLN A 266 -28.12 -2.77 9.54
C GLN A 266 -27.67 -4.20 9.17
N ALA A 267 -27.93 -4.63 7.95
CA ALA A 267 -27.47 -5.92 7.45
C ALA A 267 -25.93 -5.97 7.34
N VAL A 268 -25.31 -4.90 6.85
CA VAL A 268 -23.84 -4.77 6.83
C VAL A 268 -23.27 -4.87 8.26
N ARG A 269 -23.80 -4.13 9.23
CA ARG A 269 -23.39 -4.24 10.64
C ARG A 269 -23.56 -5.66 11.21
N ASN A 270 -24.61 -6.38 10.84
CA ASN A 270 -24.81 -7.75 11.26
C ASN A 270 -23.78 -8.69 10.64
N TYR A 271 -23.50 -8.51 9.34
CA TYR A 271 -22.46 -9.27 8.64
C TYR A 271 -21.07 -9.01 9.26
N GLN A 272 -20.70 -7.73 9.43
CA GLN A 272 -19.44 -7.34 10.05
C GLN A 272 -19.27 -7.99 11.43
N ARG A 273 -20.29 -7.95 12.26
CA ARG A 273 -20.26 -8.58 13.60
C ARG A 273 -20.07 -10.10 13.50
N SER A 274 -20.75 -10.76 12.55
CA SER A 274 -20.64 -12.21 12.36
C SER A 274 -19.26 -12.65 11.84
N ARG A 275 -18.50 -11.72 11.25
CA ARG A 275 -17.18 -11.99 10.66
C ARG A 275 -16.03 -11.40 11.46
N GLY A 276 -16.30 -10.78 12.63
CA GLY A 276 -15.28 -10.15 13.48
C GLY A 276 -14.68 -8.87 12.91
N LEU A 277 -15.38 -8.21 11.96
CA LEU A 277 -14.96 -6.93 11.39
C LEU A 277 -15.40 -5.76 12.28
N SER A 278 -14.82 -4.58 12.04
CA SER A 278 -15.34 -3.34 12.61
C SER A 278 -16.80 -3.14 12.23
N VAL A 279 -17.67 -2.88 13.23
CA VAL A 279 -19.13 -2.82 13.04
C VAL A 279 -19.55 -1.38 12.77
N ASP A 280 -19.17 -0.82 11.64
CA ASP A 280 -19.41 0.56 11.23
C ASP A 280 -20.60 0.74 10.25
N GLY A 281 -21.08 -0.35 9.67
CA GLY A 281 -22.19 -0.31 8.71
C GLY A 281 -21.78 0.17 7.31
N ILE A 282 -20.47 0.25 7.04
CA ILE A 282 -19.90 0.70 5.77
C ILE A 282 -19.29 -0.49 5.04
N VAL A 283 -19.53 -0.59 3.74
CA VAL A 283 -18.87 -1.60 2.90
C VAL A 283 -17.63 -0.98 2.29
N GLY A 284 -16.57 -0.93 3.09
CA GLY A 284 -15.22 -0.56 2.67
C GLY A 284 -14.40 -1.79 2.25
N VAL A 285 -13.11 -1.60 2.03
CA VAL A 285 -12.17 -2.65 1.55
C VAL A 285 -12.26 -3.92 2.39
N GLN A 286 -12.25 -3.81 3.72
CA GLN A 286 -12.33 -4.98 4.61
C GLN A 286 -13.62 -5.78 4.42
N THR A 287 -14.76 -5.09 4.32
CA THR A 287 -16.06 -5.75 4.12
C THR A 287 -16.16 -6.37 2.74
N TRP A 288 -15.71 -5.66 1.68
CA TRP A 288 -15.65 -6.21 0.33
C TRP A 288 -14.73 -7.43 0.24
N THR A 289 -13.52 -7.33 0.73
CA THR A 289 -12.56 -8.45 0.74
C THR A 289 -13.10 -9.67 1.47
N ARG A 290 -13.82 -9.46 2.57
CA ARG A 290 -14.36 -10.56 3.38
C ARG A 290 -15.59 -11.21 2.75
N ILE A 291 -16.43 -10.44 2.06
CA ILE A 291 -17.69 -10.95 1.48
C ILE A 291 -17.49 -11.60 0.10
N LEU A 292 -16.41 -11.27 -0.60
CA LEU A 292 -16.06 -11.82 -1.92
C LEU A 292 -15.15 -13.06 -1.85
N LYS A 293 -14.63 -13.40 -0.67
CA LYS A 293 -13.88 -14.65 -0.39
C LYS A 293 -14.80 -15.77 0.08
#